data_76ffce21c3015b9c318f9a610ec5dd0a
#
_entry.id   76ffce21c3015b9c318f9a610ec5dd0a
#
_cell.length_a   1.000
_cell.length_b   1.000
_cell.length_c   1.000
_cell.angle_alpha   90.00
_cell.angle_beta   90.00
_cell.angle_gamma   90.00
#
_symmetry.space_group_name_H-M   'P 1'
#
loop_
_entity.id
_entity.type
_entity.pdbx_description
1 polymer ?
#
loop_
_entity_poly.entity_id
_entity_poly.type
_entity_poly.pdbx_seq_one_letter_code
_entity_poly.pdbx_strand_id
1 'polypeptide(L)'
;GDGKLDIANEAEVPAIIYKTFTTLGLKRFKIRVNNRKVLGGLFAALGLQEHAGDVMRTIDKLEKIGSEKVKAILTDDFAVPAATADRLLELLSTPDPMAALEGFRGQNALLDQGIGELSTVVGYLSAFGVPEDHFAVDLTIARGLDYYTGTVYETTLLDHPEIGSVCSGGRYDNLAEYYTDRQLPGAGIS
;
A
#
# COMPACT_ATOMS: atom_id res chain seq x y z
N GLY A 1 -0.59 -7.95 19.69
CA GLY A 1 -1.90 -8.50 20.06
C GLY A 1 -1.80 -9.95 20.50
N ASP A 2 -2.84 -10.46 21.13
CA ASP A 2 -2.89 -11.83 21.68
C ASP A 2 -3.26 -12.89 20.61
N GLY A 3 -2.53 -12.89 19.48
CA GLY A 3 -2.76 -13.82 18.37
C GLY A 3 -3.81 -13.36 17.36
N LYS A 4 -4.53 -12.26 17.61
CA LYS A 4 -5.47 -11.63 16.66
C LYS A 4 -5.32 -10.12 16.70
N LEU A 5 -5.34 -9.51 15.54
CA LEU A 5 -5.37 -8.05 15.36
C LEU A 5 -6.58 -7.69 14.52
N ASP A 6 -7.52 -6.95 15.12
CA ASP A 6 -8.70 -6.46 14.41
C ASP A 6 -8.28 -5.46 13.33
N ILE A 7 -8.95 -5.50 12.19
CA ILE A 7 -8.66 -4.61 11.06
C ILE A 7 -8.89 -3.13 11.41
N ALA A 8 -9.74 -2.82 12.37
CA ALA A 8 -9.93 -1.46 12.87
C ALA A 8 -8.63 -0.83 13.38
N ASN A 9 -7.72 -1.64 13.96
CA ASN A 9 -6.41 -1.15 14.41
C ASN A 9 -5.54 -0.68 13.25
N GLU A 10 -5.73 -1.23 12.05
CA GLU A 10 -5.01 -0.81 10.84
C GLU A 10 -5.45 0.59 10.36
N ALA A 11 -6.64 1.04 10.73
CA ALA A 11 -7.13 2.39 10.48
C ALA A 11 -6.89 3.34 11.67
N GLU A 12 -6.88 2.80 12.90
CA GLU A 12 -6.58 3.59 14.11
C GLU A 12 -5.19 4.21 14.04
N VAL A 13 -4.21 3.46 13.57
CA VAL A 13 -2.82 3.93 13.45
C VAL A 13 -2.69 5.16 12.55
N PRO A 14 -3.18 5.18 11.29
CA PRO A 14 -3.16 6.39 10.47
C PRO A 14 -4.08 7.50 11.01
N ALA A 15 -5.16 7.18 11.73
CA ALA A 15 -5.97 8.19 12.41
C ALA A 15 -5.17 8.92 13.51
N ILE A 16 -4.27 8.21 14.20
CA ILE A 16 -3.33 8.80 15.16
C ILE A 16 -2.36 9.74 14.44
N ILE A 17 -1.85 9.37 13.26
CA ILE A 17 -1.00 10.26 12.44
C ILE A 17 -1.75 11.56 12.16
N TYR A 18 -2.97 11.46 11.65
CA TYR A 18 -3.81 12.64 11.35
C TYR A 18 -3.96 13.54 12.57
N LYS A 19 -4.36 12.97 13.69
CA LYS A 19 -4.55 13.73 14.94
C LYS A 19 -3.25 14.38 15.43
N THR A 20 -2.16 13.65 15.39
CA THR A 20 -0.85 14.14 15.85
C THR A 20 -0.37 15.29 14.96
N PHE A 21 -0.37 15.12 13.65
CA PHE A 21 0.09 16.15 12.71
C PHE A 21 -0.78 17.42 12.78
N THR A 22 -2.08 17.25 12.90
CA THR A 22 -3.01 18.38 13.07
C THR A 22 -2.75 19.13 14.37
N THR A 23 -2.51 18.40 15.47
CA THR A 23 -2.16 18.98 16.78
C THR A 23 -0.84 19.76 16.73
N LEU A 24 0.12 19.28 15.95
CA LEU A 24 1.40 19.97 15.70
C LEU A 24 1.28 21.18 14.76
N GLY A 25 0.08 21.46 14.23
CA GLY A 25 -0.16 22.57 13.33
C GLY A 25 0.12 22.28 11.84
N LEU A 26 0.43 21.05 11.48
CA LEU A 26 0.57 20.65 10.09
C LEU A 26 -0.83 20.57 9.46
N LYS A 27 -1.02 21.25 8.33
CA LYS A 27 -2.32 21.32 7.66
C LYS A 27 -2.35 20.62 6.31
N ARG A 28 -1.22 20.58 5.62
CA ARG A 28 -1.11 20.09 4.25
C ARG A 28 -0.25 18.84 4.19
N PHE A 29 -0.87 17.71 4.48
CA PHE A 29 -0.28 16.39 4.37
C PHE A 29 -1.30 15.39 3.83
N LYS A 30 -0.81 14.30 3.25
CA LYS A 30 -1.63 13.21 2.73
C LYS A 30 -1.13 11.88 3.30
N ILE A 31 -2.04 11.12 3.90
CA ILE A 31 -1.81 9.74 4.32
C ILE A 31 -2.20 8.84 3.15
N ARG A 32 -1.23 8.21 2.52
CA ARG A 32 -1.45 7.28 1.41
C ARG A 32 -1.53 5.86 1.96
N VAL A 33 -2.50 5.09 1.50
CA VAL A 33 -2.82 3.75 2.00
C VAL A 33 -2.85 2.75 0.84
N ASN A 34 -2.27 1.59 1.05
CA ASN A 34 -2.34 0.45 0.15
C ASN A 34 -2.45 -0.86 0.94
N ASN A 35 -2.51 -1.98 0.26
CA ASN A 35 -2.55 -3.30 0.87
C ASN A 35 -1.66 -4.27 0.09
N ARG A 36 -0.84 -5.03 0.80
CA ARG A 36 0.11 -5.99 0.22
C ARG A 36 -0.59 -7.09 -0.58
N LYS A 37 -1.77 -7.54 -0.13
CA LYS A 37 -2.56 -8.57 -0.82
C LYS A 37 -3.15 -8.04 -2.11
N VAL A 38 -3.50 -6.75 -2.17
CA VAL A 38 -3.93 -6.08 -3.41
C VAL A 38 -2.81 -6.15 -4.44
N LEU A 39 -1.59 -5.73 -4.09
CA LEU A 39 -0.46 -5.78 -5.03
C LEU A 39 -0.16 -7.21 -5.47
N GLY A 40 -0.02 -8.14 -4.53
CA GLY A 40 0.24 -9.55 -4.84
C GLY A 40 -0.86 -10.17 -5.72
N GLY A 41 -2.11 -9.88 -5.43
CA GLY A 41 -3.26 -10.35 -6.21
C GLY A 41 -3.35 -9.74 -7.61
N LEU A 42 -3.02 -8.44 -7.76
CA LEU A 42 -2.92 -7.79 -9.07
C LEU A 42 -1.79 -8.40 -9.91
N PHE A 43 -0.63 -8.65 -9.32
CA PHE A 43 0.47 -9.28 -10.03
C PHE A 43 0.11 -10.68 -10.51
N ALA A 44 -0.58 -11.48 -9.68
CA ALA A 44 -1.09 -12.78 -10.09
C ALA A 44 -2.11 -12.67 -11.23
N ALA A 45 -3.05 -11.72 -11.15
CA ALA A 45 -4.03 -11.48 -12.20
C ALA A 45 -3.42 -11.03 -13.53
N LEU A 46 -2.27 -10.35 -13.48
CA LEU A 46 -1.51 -9.89 -14.64
C LEU A 46 -0.45 -10.91 -15.12
N GLY A 47 -0.35 -12.09 -14.49
CA GLY A 47 0.64 -13.11 -14.83
C GLY A 47 2.07 -12.77 -14.38
N LEU A 48 2.25 -11.93 -13.37
CA LEU A 48 3.54 -11.43 -12.88
C LEU A 48 4.00 -12.11 -11.57
N GLN A 49 3.34 -13.17 -11.13
CA GLN A 49 3.60 -13.80 -9.83
C GLN A 49 5.02 -14.36 -9.69
N GLU A 50 5.63 -14.85 -10.77
CA GLU A 50 7.00 -15.36 -10.75
C GLU A 50 8.04 -14.28 -10.48
N HIS A 51 7.74 -13.03 -10.81
CA HIS A 51 8.60 -11.86 -10.63
C HIS A 51 8.04 -10.86 -9.62
N ALA A 52 7.06 -11.27 -8.80
CA ALA A 52 6.32 -10.35 -7.92
C ALA A 52 7.22 -9.48 -7.04
N GLY A 53 8.28 -10.04 -6.45
CA GLY A 53 9.24 -9.30 -5.63
C GLY A 53 10.05 -8.27 -6.43
N ASP A 54 10.49 -8.62 -7.64
CA ASP A 54 11.25 -7.74 -8.52
C ASP A 54 10.38 -6.62 -9.08
N VAL A 55 9.16 -6.97 -9.50
CA VAL A 55 8.15 -6.00 -9.96
C VAL A 55 7.84 -4.99 -8.84
N MET A 56 7.65 -5.48 -7.62
CA MET A 56 7.36 -4.64 -6.47
C MET A 56 8.51 -3.68 -6.14
N ARG A 57 9.76 -4.17 -6.14
CA ARG A 57 10.97 -3.33 -5.96
C ARG A 57 11.13 -2.31 -7.07
N THR A 58 10.69 -2.62 -8.27
CA THR A 58 10.72 -1.71 -9.42
C THR A 58 9.66 -0.62 -9.27
N ILE A 59 8.45 -0.97 -8.85
CA ILE A 59 7.36 -0.02 -8.58
C ILE A 59 7.73 0.94 -7.45
N ASP A 60 8.42 0.50 -6.41
CA ASP A 60 8.89 1.35 -5.31
C ASP A 60 9.80 2.50 -5.79
N LYS A 61 10.38 2.37 -6.97
CA LYS A 61 11.20 3.41 -7.60
C LYS A 61 10.41 4.37 -8.49
N LEU A 62 9.10 4.13 -8.71
CA LEU A 62 8.30 4.83 -9.71
C LEU A 62 8.33 6.36 -9.54
N GLU A 63 8.13 6.86 -8.33
CA GLU A 63 8.19 8.29 -8.02
C GLU A 63 9.57 8.90 -8.30
N LYS A 64 10.63 8.10 -8.14
CA LYS A 64 12.00 8.57 -8.27
C LYS A 64 12.52 8.57 -9.71
N ILE A 65 12.18 7.54 -10.48
CA ILE A 65 12.77 7.34 -11.82
C ILE A 65 11.77 7.53 -12.97
N GLY A 66 10.46 7.59 -12.67
CA GLY A 66 9.40 7.79 -13.65
C GLY A 66 8.93 6.51 -14.35
N SER A 67 7.76 6.58 -14.98
CA SER A 67 7.07 5.45 -15.60
C SER A 67 7.85 4.83 -16.76
N GLU A 68 8.48 5.63 -17.61
CA GLU A 68 9.24 5.14 -18.75
C GLU A 68 10.42 4.25 -18.35
N LYS A 69 11.16 4.67 -17.31
CA LYS A 69 12.28 3.85 -16.79
C LYS A 69 11.80 2.62 -16.08
N VAL A 70 10.70 2.71 -15.33
CA VAL A 70 10.08 1.54 -14.69
C VAL A 70 9.63 0.54 -15.76
N LYS A 71 8.98 1.00 -16.83
CA LYS A 71 8.57 0.14 -17.95
C LYS A 71 9.78 -0.55 -18.57
N ALA A 72 10.85 0.20 -18.85
CA ALA A 72 12.08 -0.36 -19.43
C ALA A 72 12.68 -1.46 -18.53
N ILE A 73 12.76 -1.26 -17.22
CA ILE A 73 13.24 -2.29 -16.27
C ILE A 73 12.33 -3.52 -16.32
N LEU A 74 11.02 -3.35 -16.30
CA LEU A 74 10.07 -4.46 -16.34
C LEU A 74 10.20 -5.29 -17.63
N THR A 75 10.36 -4.62 -18.78
CA THR A 75 10.47 -5.30 -20.08
C THR A 75 11.85 -5.90 -20.32
N ASP A 76 12.91 -5.17 -20.01
CA ASP A 76 14.27 -5.54 -20.40
C ASP A 76 14.94 -6.47 -19.38
N ASP A 77 14.73 -6.24 -18.07
CA ASP A 77 15.37 -7.01 -17.02
C ASP A 77 14.53 -8.24 -16.61
N PHE A 78 13.19 -8.11 -16.65
CA PHE A 78 12.28 -9.16 -16.16
C PHE A 78 11.41 -9.78 -17.27
N ALA A 79 11.63 -9.41 -18.52
CA ALA A 79 10.90 -9.93 -19.67
C ALA A 79 9.36 -9.80 -19.56
N VAL A 80 8.88 -8.80 -18.84
CA VAL A 80 7.45 -8.51 -18.75
C VAL A 80 6.96 -8.02 -20.12
N PRO A 81 5.89 -8.59 -20.68
CA PRO A 81 5.34 -8.11 -21.94
C PRO A 81 4.99 -6.61 -21.87
N ALA A 82 5.33 -5.84 -22.90
CA ALA A 82 5.14 -4.40 -22.92
C ALA A 82 3.67 -4.01 -22.64
N ALA A 83 2.70 -4.73 -23.19
CA ALA A 83 1.28 -4.49 -22.94
C ALA A 83 0.90 -4.73 -21.47
N THR A 84 1.50 -5.71 -20.80
CA THR A 84 1.29 -5.99 -19.38
C THR A 84 1.91 -4.90 -18.51
N ALA A 85 3.11 -4.44 -18.85
CA ALA A 85 3.77 -3.33 -18.16
C ALA A 85 2.95 -2.03 -18.29
N ASP A 86 2.43 -1.73 -19.49
CA ASP A 86 1.56 -0.57 -19.71
C ASP A 86 0.29 -0.67 -18.87
N ARG A 87 -0.37 -1.82 -18.85
CA ARG A 87 -1.58 -2.04 -18.06
C ARG A 87 -1.33 -1.90 -16.57
N LEU A 88 -0.20 -2.40 -16.06
CA LEU A 88 0.19 -2.24 -14.67
C LEU A 88 0.40 -0.76 -14.33
N LEU A 89 1.17 -0.03 -15.14
CA LEU A 89 1.44 1.39 -14.90
C LEU A 89 0.17 2.24 -14.99
N GLU A 90 -0.76 1.91 -15.88
CA GLU A 90 -2.07 2.57 -15.97
C GLU A 90 -2.89 2.34 -14.68
N LEU A 91 -2.93 1.11 -14.16
CA LEU A 91 -3.58 0.80 -12.89
C LEU A 91 -2.96 1.54 -11.71
N LEU A 92 -1.63 1.64 -11.65
CA LEU A 92 -0.92 2.32 -10.57
C LEU A 92 -1.15 3.83 -10.58
N SER A 93 -1.46 4.42 -11.73
CA SER A 93 -1.67 5.87 -11.90
C SER A 93 -3.13 6.28 -12.02
N THR A 94 -4.09 5.36 -11.85
CA THR A 94 -5.51 5.68 -11.96
C THR A 94 -5.96 6.69 -10.90
N PRO A 95 -6.81 7.66 -11.24
CA PRO A 95 -7.34 8.62 -10.28
C PRO A 95 -8.35 8.02 -9.31
N ASP A 96 -8.95 6.88 -9.66
CA ASP A 96 -9.90 6.13 -8.80
C ASP A 96 -9.43 4.69 -8.63
N PRO A 97 -8.45 4.44 -7.72
CA PRO A 97 -7.92 3.10 -7.50
C PRO A 97 -8.97 2.09 -7.02
N MET A 98 -9.92 2.50 -6.19
CA MET A 98 -10.93 1.58 -5.67
C MET A 98 -11.89 1.11 -6.76
N ALA A 99 -12.33 2.00 -7.65
CA ALA A 99 -13.14 1.62 -8.81
C ALA A 99 -12.39 0.69 -9.78
N ALA A 100 -11.11 0.97 -10.02
CA ALA A 100 -10.27 0.11 -10.85
C ALA A 100 -10.11 -1.29 -10.24
N LEU A 101 -9.89 -1.38 -8.92
CA LEU A 101 -9.77 -2.65 -8.20
C LEU A 101 -11.06 -3.48 -8.25
N GLU A 102 -12.23 -2.85 -8.17
CA GLU A 102 -13.51 -3.56 -8.31
C GLU A 102 -13.64 -4.27 -9.67
N GLY A 103 -13.06 -3.72 -10.72
CA GLY A 103 -12.97 -4.37 -12.04
C GLY A 103 -12.15 -5.66 -12.07
N PHE A 104 -11.33 -5.91 -11.05
CA PHE A 104 -10.53 -7.13 -10.88
C PHE A 104 -11.12 -8.11 -9.87
N ARG A 105 -12.21 -7.76 -9.21
CA ARG A 105 -12.85 -8.64 -8.23
C ARG A 105 -13.26 -9.97 -8.86
N GLY A 106 -13.00 -11.08 -8.14
CA GLY A 106 -13.23 -12.43 -8.63
C GLY A 106 -12.07 -13.04 -9.43
N GLN A 107 -10.99 -12.30 -9.68
CA GLN A 107 -9.81 -12.83 -10.40
C GLN A 107 -9.03 -13.84 -9.56
N ASN A 108 -8.84 -13.59 -8.26
CA ASN A 108 -8.27 -14.51 -7.31
C ASN A 108 -8.61 -14.13 -5.88
N ALA A 109 -8.54 -15.11 -4.96
CA ALA A 109 -8.93 -14.95 -3.56
C ALA A 109 -8.06 -13.94 -2.80
N LEU A 110 -6.75 -13.88 -3.12
CA LEU A 110 -5.82 -12.93 -2.47
C LEU A 110 -6.20 -11.49 -2.78
N LEU A 111 -6.51 -11.20 -4.04
CA LEU A 111 -6.94 -9.89 -4.48
C LEU A 111 -8.27 -9.49 -3.84
N ASP A 112 -9.24 -10.39 -3.83
CA ASP A 112 -10.56 -10.15 -3.23
C ASP A 112 -10.44 -9.85 -1.73
N GLN A 113 -9.58 -10.60 -1.02
CA GLN A 113 -9.29 -10.34 0.38
C GLN A 113 -8.65 -8.95 0.57
N GLY A 114 -7.63 -8.63 -0.24
CA GLY A 114 -6.95 -7.34 -0.18
C GLY A 114 -7.87 -6.15 -0.46
N ILE A 115 -8.74 -6.26 -1.46
CA ILE A 115 -9.75 -5.23 -1.77
C ILE A 115 -10.71 -5.05 -0.60
N GLY A 116 -11.19 -6.14 -0.01
CA GLY A 116 -12.07 -6.11 1.16
C GLY A 116 -11.41 -5.44 2.37
N GLU A 117 -10.18 -5.80 2.68
CA GLU A 117 -9.40 -5.19 3.77
C GLU A 117 -9.18 -3.69 3.52
N LEU A 118 -8.72 -3.31 2.32
CA LEU A 118 -8.46 -1.91 1.95
C LEU A 118 -9.75 -1.06 2.04
N SER A 119 -10.86 -1.56 1.50
CA SER A 119 -12.16 -0.90 1.58
C SER A 119 -12.61 -0.70 3.04
N THR A 120 -12.41 -1.72 3.88
CA THR A 120 -12.76 -1.65 5.31
C THR A 120 -11.90 -0.61 6.04
N VAL A 121 -10.59 -0.57 5.79
CA VAL A 121 -9.68 0.42 6.39
C VAL A 121 -10.06 1.83 5.97
N VAL A 122 -10.36 2.07 4.70
CA VAL A 122 -10.82 3.37 4.19
C VAL A 122 -12.12 3.80 4.88
N GLY A 123 -13.08 2.89 5.04
CA GLY A 123 -14.31 3.16 5.78
C GLY A 123 -14.06 3.53 7.24
N TYR A 124 -13.15 2.83 7.92
CA TYR A 124 -12.78 3.16 9.31
C TYR A 124 -12.01 4.49 9.42
N LEU A 125 -11.18 4.86 8.45
CA LEU A 125 -10.50 6.18 8.45
C LEU A 125 -11.53 7.31 8.51
N SER A 126 -12.56 7.24 7.68
CA SER A 126 -13.66 8.20 7.69
C SER A 126 -14.43 8.17 9.02
N ALA A 127 -14.72 6.98 9.55
CA ALA A 127 -15.42 6.81 10.84
C ALA A 127 -14.60 7.35 12.03
N PHE A 128 -13.27 7.28 11.97
CA PHE A 128 -12.34 7.83 12.97
C PHE A 128 -12.09 9.34 12.80
N GLY A 129 -12.75 9.98 11.84
CA GLY A 129 -12.72 11.41 11.64
C GLY A 129 -11.54 11.93 10.83
N VAL A 130 -10.88 11.07 10.05
CA VAL A 130 -9.89 11.52 9.08
C VAL A 130 -10.61 12.06 7.84
N PRO A 131 -10.47 13.35 7.50
CA PRO A 131 -11.12 13.92 6.31
C PRO A 131 -10.60 13.31 5.01
N GLU A 132 -11.46 13.21 4.01
CA GLU A 132 -11.12 12.60 2.71
C GLU A 132 -9.98 13.33 1.97
N ASP A 133 -9.79 14.61 2.21
CA ASP A 133 -8.68 15.38 1.65
C ASP A 133 -7.33 15.07 2.30
N HIS A 134 -7.30 14.35 3.43
CA HIS A 134 -6.09 13.95 4.17
C HIS A 134 -5.65 12.50 3.96
N PHE A 135 -6.43 11.69 3.27
CA PHE A 135 -5.99 10.34 2.91
C PHE A 135 -6.32 10.01 1.45
N ALA A 136 -5.64 9.01 0.89
CA ALA A 136 -5.91 8.48 -0.43
C ALA A 136 -5.43 7.03 -0.53
N VAL A 137 -6.13 6.23 -1.31
CA VAL A 137 -5.60 4.93 -1.76
C VAL A 137 -4.56 5.19 -2.84
N ASP A 138 -3.38 4.59 -2.69
CA ASP A 138 -2.27 4.75 -3.62
C ASP A 138 -1.59 3.40 -3.87
N LEU A 139 -1.83 2.82 -5.03
CA LEU A 139 -1.32 1.50 -5.40
C LEU A 139 0.20 1.49 -5.68
N THR A 140 0.85 2.64 -5.72
CA THR A 140 2.30 2.75 -5.90
C THR A 140 3.09 2.46 -4.62
N ILE A 141 2.44 2.47 -3.45
CA ILE A 141 3.11 2.15 -2.18
C ILE A 141 3.43 0.66 -2.14
N ALA A 142 4.69 0.33 -2.36
CA ALA A 142 5.22 -1.03 -2.42
C ALA A 142 6.29 -1.32 -1.36
N ARG A 143 6.53 -0.41 -0.42
CA ARG A 143 7.56 -0.53 0.63
C ARG A 143 7.25 -1.61 1.67
N GLY A 144 8.27 -1.98 2.44
CA GLY A 144 8.15 -2.98 3.50
C GLY A 144 7.94 -4.39 2.97
N LEU A 145 8.60 -4.71 1.86
CA LEU A 145 8.53 -6.00 1.16
C LEU A 145 8.75 -7.20 2.08
N ASP A 146 9.63 -7.05 3.05
CA ASP A 146 10.15 -8.19 3.82
C ASP A 146 9.30 -8.51 5.05
N TYR A 147 8.41 -7.60 5.51
CA TYR A 147 7.68 -7.83 6.74
C TYR A 147 6.22 -7.37 6.78
N TYR A 148 5.77 -6.42 5.94
CA TYR A 148 4.35 -6.07 5.89
C TYR A 148 3.53 -7.12 5.16
N THR A 149 2.37 -7.46 5.73
CA THR A 149 1.50 -8.55 5.26
C THR A 149 0.10 -8.10 4.86
N GLY A 150 -0.28 -6.87 5.19
CA GLY A 150 -1.60 -6.30 4.93
C GLY A 150 -1.52 -4.84 4.55
N THR A 151 -2.27 -4.00 5.25
CA THR A 151 -2.29 -2.54 5.04
C THR A 151 -0.91 -1.93 5.23
N VAL A 152 -0.56 -1.00 4.35
CA VAL A 152 0.66 -0.18 4.41
C VAL A 152 0.30 1.28 4.25
N TYR A 153 1.03 2.17 4.92
CA TYR A 153 0.80 3.60 4.85
C TYR A 153 2.09 4.39 4.68
N GLU A 154 1.97 5.51 3.96
CA GLU A 154 2.99 6.54 3.87
C GLU A 154 2.34 7.91 4.00
N THR A 155 2.96 8.80 4.76
CA THR A 155 2.50 10.17 4.89
C THR A 155 3.50 11.12 4.26
N THR A 156 3.03 11.99 3.39
CA THR A 156 3.83 13.00 2.71
C THR A 156 3.32 14.40 3.01
N LEU A 157 4.24 15.37 3.08
CA LEU A 157 3.89 16.79 3.18
C LEU A 157 3.66 17.33 1.78
N LEU A 158 2.48 17.93 1.55
CA LEU A 158 2.10 18.41 0.21
C LEU A 158 2.89 19.64 -0.24
N ASP A 159 3.35 20.45 0.71
CA ASP A 159 4.17 21.63 0.42
C ASP A 159 5.67 21.30 0.32
N HIS A 160 6.08 20.09 0.73
CA HIS A 160 7.47 19.65 0.76
C HIS A 160 7.61 18.22 0.23
N PRO A 161 7.19 17.94 -1.03
CA PRO A 161 7.26 16.60 -1.60
C PRO A 161 8.70 16.06 -1.71
N GLU A 162 9.68 16.93 -1.77
CA GLU A 162 11.11 16.60 -1.82
C GLU A 162 11.61 15.86 -0.56
N ILE A 163 10.92 16.00 0.57
CA ILE A 163 11.26 15.29 1.82
C ILE A 163 10.89 13.80 1.72
N GLY A 164 9.90 13.48 0.89
CA GLY A 164 9.36 12.13 0.78
C GLY A 164 8.44 11.76 1.94
N SER A 165 8.43 10.47 2.32
CA SER A 165 7.60 9.99 3.43
C SER A 165 8.17 10.46 4.77
N VAL A 166 7.34 11.14 5.56
CA VAL A 166 7.68 11.64 6.92
C VAL A 166 7.14 10.73 8.03
N CYS A 167 6.24 9.82 7.69
CA CYS A 167 5.74 8.81 8.59
C CYS A 167 5.24 7.62 7.76
N SER A 168 5.67 6.43 8.09
CA SER A 168 5.32 5.21 7.37
C SER A 168 5.00 4.07 8.34
N GLY A 169 4.32 3.05 7.86
CA GLY A 169 3.99 1.90 8.66
C GLY A 169 3.10 0.90 7.94
N GLY A 170 2.57 -0.04 8.71
CA GLY A 170 1.67 -1.06 8.17
C GLY A 170 1.41 -2.19 9.14
N ARG A 171 0.66 -3.17 8.66
CA ARG A 171 0.39 -4.43 9.35
C ARG A 171 1.51 -5.44 9.08
N TYR A 172 1.93 -6.12 10.12
CA TYR A 172 2.86 -7.24 10.07
C TYR A 172 2.33 -8.40 10.94
N ASP A 173 2.27 -9.59 10.38
CA ASP A 173 1.77 -10.77 11.09
C ASP A 173 2.92 -11.63 11.66
N ASN A 174 4.09 -11.62 11.01
CA ASN A 174 5.16 -12.57 11.26
C ASN A 174 6.44 -11.94 11.84
N LEU A 175 6.47 -10.63 12.05
CA LEU A 175 7.67 -9.94 12.52
C LEU A 175 8.16 -10.45 13.89
N ALA A 176 7.23 -10.80 14.78
CA ALA A 176 7.56 -11.30 16.11
C ALA A 176 8.22 -12.68 16.09
N GLU A 177 8.03 -13.49 15.03
CA GLU A 177 8.60 -14.83 14.88
C GLU A 177 10.15 -14.82 14.86
N TYR A 178 10.76 -13.67 14.52
CA TYR A 178 12.22 -13.49 14.65
C TYR A 178 12.72 -13.47 16.09
N TYR A 179 11.84 -13.25 17.07
CA TYR A 179 12.20 -13.06 18.47
C TYR A 179 11.47 -14.00 19.42
N THR A 180 10.44 -14.70 18.95
CA THR A 180 9.60 -15.58 19.78
C THR A 180 8.94 -16.64 18.91
N ASP A 181 8.62 -17.80 19.49
CA ASP A 181 7.89 -18.89 18.84
C ASP A 181 6.37 -18.58 18.69
N ARG A 182 5.97 -17.35 18.94
CA ARG A 182 4.57 -16.93 18.90
C ARG A 182 4.30 -16.07 17.66
N GLN A 183 3.21 -16.35 16.96
CA GLN A 183 2.68 -15.46 15.95
C GLN A 183 1.92 -14.32 16.64
N LEU A 184 2.48 -13.12 16.59
CA LEU A 184 1.93 -11.93 17.22
C LEU A 184 1.72 -10.84 16.15
N PRO A 185 0.54 -10.79 15.53
CA PRO A 185 0.23 -9.76 14.55
C PRO A 185 0.26 -8.38 15.19
N GLY A 186 0.75 -7.40 14.44
CA GLY A 186 0.86 -6.03 14.85
C GLY A 186 0.59 -5.05 13.72
N ALA A 187 0.28 -3.82 14.07
CA ALA A 187 0.31 -2.65 13.19
C ALA A 187 1.06 -1.53 13.89
N GLY A 188 1.87 -0.81 13.15
CA GLY A 188 2.70 0.25 13.73
C GLY A 188 3.13 1.27 12.70
N ILE A 189 3.67 2.37 13.21
CA ILE A 189 4.20 3.51 12.45
C ILE A 189 5.53 3.98 13.02
N SER A 190 6.31 4.60 12.17
CA SER A 190 7.55 5.28 12.54
C SER A 190 7.75 6.55 11.71
#